data_dd381bf819d28ae7cac9b20d68d89994
#
_entry.id   dd381bf819d28ae7cac9b20d68d89994
#
_cell.length_a   1.000
_cell.length_b   1.000
_cell.length_c   1.000
_cell.angle_alpha   90.00
_cell.angle_beta   90.00
_cell.angle_gamma   90.00
#
_symmetry.space_group_name_H-M   'P 1'
#
loop_
_entity.id
_entity.type
_entity.pdbx_description
1 polymer ?
#
loop_
_entity_poly.entity_id
_entity_poly.type
_entity_poly.pdbx_seq_one_letter_code
_entity_poly.pdbx_strand_id
1 'polypeptide(L)'
;MARGVSAEKQDVHAVVDHLDRGLFPGSFCTVTADILGGSVDHCNVIHADGSGTKSILAYLHYKETGDPSVFHGTAQDSIVMNLDDLICVGATDNILISNTINRNARNCPGEVVKALIDGSEAFMQTMRDLGVNLIPGGGETADVGDLTGTVTVDSNAVVRMPRAAVVTNQITPGLSIIGLSASGQCQYETQINSGIGSNGLTSARHDLLSQYYAEHY
;
A
#
# COMPACT_ATOMS: atom_id res chain seq x y z
N MET A 1 -10.03 15.23 -14.30
CA MET A 1 -8.94 15.22 -15.32
C MET A 1 -7.92 16.33 -15.12
N ALA A 2 -8.27 17.58 -14.81
CA ALA A 2 -7.32 18.68 -14.63
C ALA A 2 -6.23 18.43 -13.54
N ARG A 3 -6.47 17.54 -12.58
CA ARG A 3 -5.55 17.16 -11.49
C ARG A 3 -4.85 15.83 -11.73
N GLY A 4 -4.91 15.28 -12.96
CA GLY A 4 -4.29 14.01 -13.30
C GLY A 4 -4.94 12.78 -12.66
N VAL A 5 -6.18 12.92 -12.16
CA VAL A 5 -6.94 11.80 -11.56
C VAL A 5 -8.25 11.57 -12.30
N SER A 6 -8.66 10.30 -12.38
CA SER A 6 -9.97 9.88 -12.85
C SER A 6 -10.80 9.40 -11.67
N ALA A 7 -12.07 9.81 -11.61
CA ALA A 7 -13.02 9.30 -10.63
C ALA A 7 -13.51 7.88 -10.99
N GLU A 8 -13.33 7.48 -12.23
CA GLU A 8 -13.79 6.20 -12.77
C GLU A 8 -12.60 5.44 -13.35
N LYS A 9 -12.53 4.13 -13.08
CA LYS A 9 -11.49 3.23 -13.62
C LYS A 9 -11.97 2.50 -14.88
N GLN A 10 -12.91 3.07 -15.63
CA GLN A 10 -13.49 2.41 -16.81
C GLN A 10 -12.44 2.05 -17.86
N ASP A 11 -11.43 2.92 -18.06
CA ASP A 11 -10.34 2.66 -19.00
C ASP A 11 -9.55 1.40 -18.61
N VAL A 12 -9.36 1.17 -17.30
CA VAL A 12 -8.67 0.00 -16.78
C VAL A 12 -9.57 -1.23 -16.90
N HIS A 13 -10.83 -1.12 -16.47
CA HIS A 13 -11.78 -2.23 -16.52
C HIS A 13 -11.98 -2.74 -17.94
N ALA A 14 -12.10 -1.85 -18.92
CA ALA A 14 -12.24 -2.24 -20.33
C ALA A 14 -11.06 -3.07 -20.86
N VAL A 15 -9.86 -2.90 -20.27
CA VAL A 15 -8.66 -3.62 -20.69
C VAL A 15 -8.48 -4.93 -19.92
N VAL A 16 -8.85 -4.99 -18.63
CA VAL A 16 -8.57 -6.17 -17.78
C VAL A 16 -9.71 -7.18 -17.72
N ASP A 17 -10.92 -6.83 -18.16
CA ASP A 17 -12.09 -7.69 -18.05
C ASP A 17 -11.97 -9.03 -18.81
N HIS A 18 -11.09 -9.10 -19.80
CA HIS A 18 -10.83 -10.33 -20.57
C HIS A 18 -9.65 -11.16 -20.06
N LEU A 19 -8.93 -10.68 -19.04
CA LEU A 19 -7.79 -11.38 -18.48
C LEU A 19 -8.24 -12.55 -17.59
N ASP A 20 -7.35 -13.54 -17.44
CA ASP A 20 -7.57 -14.67 -16.53
C ASP A 20 -7.71 -14.15 -15.10
N ARG A 21 -8.81 -14.54 -14.45
CA ARG A 21 -9.11 -14.18 -13.07
C ARG A 21 -8.60 -15.19 -12.04
N GLY A 22 -7.80 -16.16 -12.47
CA GLY A 22 -7.19 -17.16 -11.62
C GLY A 22 -8.16 -18.25 -11.15
N LEU A 23 -7.77 -18.97 -10.10
CA LEU A 23 -8.49 -20.13 -9.58
C LEU A 23 -9.85 -19.78 -8.95
N PHE A 24 -10.01 -18.55 -8.48
CA PHE A 24 -11.21 -18.09 -7.77
C PHE A 24 -11.69 -16.75 -8.36
N PRO A 25 -12.46 -16.78 -9.45
CA PRO A 25 -12.88 -15.56 -10.14
C PRO A 25 -13.68 -14.57 -9.29
N GLY A 26 -14.26 -15.01 -8.16
CA GLY A 26 -14.97 -14.17 -7.19
C GLY A 26 -14.08 -13.63 -6.07
N SER A 27 -12.79 -13.89 -6.07
CA SER A 27 -11.86 -13.33 -5.07
C SER A 27 -11.50 -11.88 -5.40
N PHE A 28 -11.13 -11.12 -4.37
CA PHE A 28 -10.73 -9.72 -4.53
C PHE A 28 -9.39 -9.61 -5.28
N CYS A 29 -8.36 -10.33 -4.82
CA CYS A 29 -7.10 -10.47 -5.54
C CYS A 29 -7.12 -11.67 -6.49
N THR A 30 -6.29 -11.64 -7.53
CA THR A 30 -6.08 -12.81 -8.38
C THR A 30 -5.35 -13.90 -7.61
N VAL A 31 -5.95 -15.09 -7.52
CA VAL A 31 -5.39 -16.27 -6.86
C VAL A 31 -4.92 -17.26 -7.90
N THR A 32 -3.62 -17.56 -7.92
CA THR A 32 -3.00 -18.46 -8.91
C THR A 32 -2.72 -19.85 -8.32
N ALA A 33 -2.47 -20.81 -9.20
CA ALA A 33 -1.96 -22.13 -8.79
C ALA A 33 -0.66 -21.94 -7.98
N ASP A 34 -0.37 -22.90 -7.09
CA ASP A 34 0.84 -22.87 -6.26
C ASP A 34 2.09 -23.16 -7.11
N ILE A 35 2.55 -22.14 -7.86
CA ILE A 35 3.78 -22.20 -8.65
C ILE A 35 5.04 -22.23 -7.76
N LEU A 36 4.96 -21.66 -6.56
CA LEU A 36 6.10 -21.59 -5.65
C LEU A 36 6.36 -22.92 -4.94
N GLY A 37 5.32 -23.71 -4.62
CA GLY A 37 5.46 -24.95 -3.88
C GLY A 37 4.97 -26.19 -4.62
N GLY A 38 4.28 -26.04 -5.75
CA GLY A 38 3.81 -27.14 -6.60
C GLY A 38 2.69 -28.00 -5.99
N SER A 39 1.98 -27.52 -4.96
CA SER A 39 0.93 -28.25 -4.26
C SER A 39 -0.45 -27.97 -4.87
N VAL A 40 -1.24 -29.01 -5.10
CA VAL A 40 -2.63 -28.85 -5.54
C VAL A 40 -3.55 -28.33 -4.46
N ASP A 41 -3.16 -28.43 -3.19
CA ASP A 41 -3.94 -27.98 -2.03
C ASP A 41 -3.63 -26.52 -1.64
N HIS A 42 -2.63 -25.90 -2.27
CA HIS A 42 -2.21 -24.52 -2.01
C HIS A 42 -2.40 -23.63 -3.23
N CYS A 43 -2.29 -22.34 -2.99
CA CYS A 43 -2.33 -21.30 -4.01
C CYS A 43 -1.37 -20.17 -3.63
N ASN A 44 -1.10 -19.30 -4.62
CA ASN A 44 -0.29 -18.10 -4.42
C ASN A 44 -1.15 -16.87 -4.71
N VAL A 45 -0.89 -15.81 -3.93
CA VAL A 45 -1.38 -14.46 -4.17
C VAL A 45 -0.18 -13.53 -4.25
N ILE A 46 -0.13 -12.71 -5.29
CA ILE A 46 0.87 -11.65 -5.45
C ILE A 46 0.10 -10.36 -5.61
N HIS A 47 0.41 -9.39 -4.79
CA HIS A 47 -0.23 -8.08 -4.82
C HIS A 47 0.83 -6.97 -4.85
N ALA A 48 0.51 -5.84 -5.48
CA ALA A 48 1.37 -4.67 -5.54
C ALA A 48 0.53 -3.41 -5.35
N ASP A 49 0.91 -2.62 -4.38
CA ASP A 49 0.31 -1.31 -4.11
C ASP A 49 1.33 -0.40 -3.41
N GLY A 50 1.01 0.88 -3.24
CA GLY A 50 1.95 1.85 -2.69
C GLY A 50 1.31 2.96 -1.87
N SER A 51 2.15 3.78 -1.27
CA SER A 51 1.76 4.93 -0.44
C SER A 51 1.07 6.05 -1.25
N GLY A 52 1.24 6.05 -2.56
CA GLY A 52 0.62 7.02 -3.46
C GLY A 52 0.91 8.47 -3.07
N THR A 53 -0.12 9.31 -3.10
CA THR A 53 -0.02 10.76 -2.84
C THR A 53 0.43 11.11 -1.42
N LYS A 54 0.34 10.20 -0.45
CA LYS A 54 0.85 10.45 0.91
C LYS A 54 2.32 10.79 0.94
N SER A 55 3.13 10.26 0.02
CA SER A 55 4.53 10.64 -0.15
C SER A 55 4.72 12.14 -0.34
N ILE A 56 3.78 12.83 -1.00
CA ILE A 56 3.83 14.29 -1.19
C ILE A 56 3.58 15.01 0.14
N LEU A 57 2.66 14.53 0.97
CA LEU A 57 2.40 15.13 2.28
C LEU A 57 3.61 14.98 3.21
N ALA A 58 4.21 13.80 3.22
CA ALA A 58 5.45 13.55 3.96
C ALA A 58 6.59 14.46 3.46
N TYR A 59 6.72 14.61 2.15
CA TYR A 59 7.71 15.51 1.55
C TYR A 59 7.51 16.97 1.98
N LEU A 60 6.27 17.49 1.93
CA LEU A 60 5.97 18.86 2.36
C LEU A 60 6.30 19.05 3.84
N HIS A 61 5.91 18.12 4.70
CA HIS A 61 6.25 18.15 6.12
C HIS A 61 7.77 18.15 6.36
N TYR A 62 8.49 17.27 5.67
CA TYR A 62 9.95 17.23 5.74
C TYR A 62 10.58 18.55 5.29
N LYS A 63 10.09 19.19 4.23
CA LYS A 63 10.59 20.48 3.75
C LYS A 63 10.38 21.61 4.76
N GLU A 64 9.27 21.58 5.49
CA GLU A 64 8.95 22.58 6.52
C GLU A 64 9.73 22.36 7.83
N THR A 65 9.95 21.12 8.22
CA THR A 65 10.47 20.77 9.55
C THR A 65 11.93 20.30 9.55
N GLY A 66 12.40 19.76 8.42
CA GLY A 66 13.69 19.07 8.32
C GLY A 66 13.68 17.67 8.96
N ASP A 67 12.53 17.17 9.41
CA ASP A 67 12.42 15.87 10.09
C ASP A 67 12.11 14.73 9.10
N PRO A 68 13.06 13.84 8.78
CA PRO A 68 12.84 12.73 7.87
C PRO A 68 12.00 11.60 8.49
N SER A 69 11.75 11.59 9.81
CA SER A 69 11.01 10.53 10.48
C SER A 69 9.55 10.41 10.00
N VAL A 70 9.00 11.47 9.41
CA VAL A 70 7.67 11.46 8.79
C VAL A 70 7.54 10.37 7.72
N PHE A 71 8.64 9.99 7.07
CA PHE A 71 8.64 8.94 6.05
C PHE A 71 8.47 7.52 6.59
N HIS A 72 8.58 7.30 7.91
CA HIS A 72 8.17 6.03 8.54
C HIS A 72 6.69 5.74 8.26
N GLY A 73 5.82 6.77 8.34
CA GLY A 73 4.41 6.64 7.99
C GLY A 73 4.19 6.29 6.52
N THR A 74 4.99 6.88 5.62
CA THR A 74 4.93 6.56 4.18
C THR A 74 5.32 5.09 3.89
N ALA A 75 6.34 4.59 4.57
CA ALA A 75 6.76 3.20 4.49
C ALA A 75 5.66 2.25 5.01
N GLN A 76 5.07 2.55 6.16
CA GLN A 76 3.93 1.84 6.71
C GLN A 76 2.76 1.81 5.72
N ASP A 77 2.39 2.96 5.15
CA ASP A 77 1.28 3.06 4.20
C ASP A 77 1.46 2.12 2.99
N SER A 78 2.67 2.05 2.42
CA SER A 78 2.93 1.19 1.27
C SER A 78 2.73 -0.30 1.57
N ILE A 79 3.03 -0.73 2.81
CA ILE A 79 2.83 -2.10 3.25
C ILE A 79 1.35 -2.35 3.56
N VAL A 80 0.70 -1.44 4.31
CA VAL A 80 -0.71 -1.58 4.71
C VAL A 80 -1.64 -1.66 3.51
N MET A 81 -1.39 -0.89 2.44
CA MET A 81 -2.19 -0.97 1.21
C MET A 81 -2.21 -2.37 0.61
N ASN A 82 -1.11 -3.13 0.74
CA ASN A 82 -1.07 -4.52 0.33
C ASN A 82 -1.77 -5.46 1.33
N LEU A 83 -1.59 -5.23 2.64
CA LEU A 83 -2.21 -6.06 3.67
C LEU A 83 -3.73 -5.96 3.65
N ASP A 84 -4.29 -4.77 3.40
CA ASP A 84 -5.72 -4.53 3.32
C ASP A 84 -6.36 -5.34 2.17
N ASP A 85 -5.68 -5.43 1.03
CA ASP A 85 -6.17 -6.20 -0.11
C ASP A 85 -5.98 -7.72 0.07
N LEU A 86 -4.89 -8.13 0.70
CA LEU A 86 -4.62 -9.54 1.00
C LEU A 86 -5.60 -10.11 2.03
N ILE A 87 -6.01 -9.34 3.04
CA ILE A 87 -6.99 -9.79 4.03
C ILE A 87 -8.36 -10.07 3.38
N CYS A 88 -8.70 -9.35 2.30
CA CYS A 88 -9.92 -9.57 1.54
C CYS A 88 -10.00 -10.96 0.88
N VAL A 89 -8.88 -11.65 0.71
CA VAL A 89 -8.82 -13.03 0.21
C VAL A 89 -8.44 -14.05 1.28
N GLY A 90 -8.36 -13.62 2.55
CA GLY A 90 -8.05 -14.50 3.68
C GLY A 90 -6.55 -14.74 3.91
N ALA A 91 -5.69 -13.99 3.23
CA ALA A 91 -4.24 -14.06 3.41
C ALA A 91 -3.81 -13.17 4.59
N THR A 92 -3.54 -13.79 5.74
CA THR A 92 -3.35 -13.09 7.01
C THR A 92 -2.01 -13.36 7.69
N ASP A 93 -1.16 -14.23 7.13
CA ASP A 93 0.10 -14.62 7.75
C ASP A 93 1.13 -15.09 6.73
N ASN A 94 2.41 -15.12 7.14
CA ASN A 94 3.55 -15.55 6.30
C ASN A 94 3.62 -14.79 4.97
N ILE A 95 3.59 -13.46 5.07
CA ILE A 95 3.57 -12.56 3.92
C ILE A 95 4.98 -12.06 3.64
N LEU A 96 5.52 -12.36 2.46
CA LEU A 96 6.78 -11.78 2.00
C LEU A 96 6.52 -10.38 1.47
N ILE A 97 7.32 -9.41 1.93
CA ILE A 97 7.23 -8.01 1.51
C ILE A 97 8.53 -7.59 0.82
N SER A 98 8.40 -7.01 -0.37
CA SER A 98 9.50 -6.38 -1.11
C SER A 98 9.12 -4.95 -1.45
N ASN A 99 10.02 -4.00 -1.19
CA ASN A 99 9.73 -2.57 -1.39
C ASN A 99 10.48 -2.03 -2.59
N THR A 100 9.85 -1.07 -3.29
CA THR A 100 10.49 -0.27 -4.32
C THR A 100 10.41 1.20 -3.94
N ILE A 101 11.57 1.87 -3.87
CA ILE A 101 11.68 3.28 -3.53
C ILE A 101 12.29 4.01 -4.73
N ASN A 102 11.47 4.81 -5.42
CA ASN A 102 11.90 5.63 -6.54
C ASN A 102 11.93 7.09 -6.10
N ARG A 103 13.09 7.75 -6.17
CA ARG A 103 13.23 9.11 -5.65
C ARG A 103 13.86 10.08 -6.63
N ASN A 104 13.61 11.36 -6.37
CA ASN A 104 14.47 12.44 -6.82
C ASN A 104 15.59 12.62 -5.79
N ALA A 105 16.80 12.22 -6.09
CA ALA A 105 17.92 12.24 -5.14
C ALA A 105 18.29 13.65 -4.66
N ARG A 106 17.97 14.69 -5.46
CA ARG A 106 18.21 16.09 -5.10
C ARG A 106 17.25 16.56 -4.01
N ASN A 107 15.97 16.15 -4.11
CA ASN A 107 14.90 16.64 -3.22
C ASN A 107 14.68 15.71 -2.04
N CYS A 108 14.98 14.42 -2.20
CA CYS A 108 14.86 13.37 -1.18
C CYS A 108 16.25 12.73 -0.97
N PRO A 109 17.12 13.30 -0.12
CA PRO A 109 18.49 12.83 0.10
C PRO A 109 18.52 11.47 0.83
N GLY A 110 19.71 10.95 1.10
CA GLY A 110 19.92 9.62 1.70
C GLY A 110 19.21 9.42 3.05
N GLU A 111 19.02 10.45 3.83
CA GLU A 111 18.28 10.37 5.11
C GLU A 111 16.80 10.04 4.92
N VAL A 112 16.18 10.48 3.81
CA VAL A 112 14.80 10.10 3.46
C VAL A 112 14.73 8.60 3.12
N VAL A 113 15.67 8.10 2.32
CA VAL A 113 15.74 6.66 1.99
C VAL A 113 15.97 5.83 3.25
N LYS A 114 16.88 6.28 4.12
CA LYS A 114 17.12 5.62 5.41
C LYS A 114 15.84 5.57 6.25
N ALA A 115 15.12 6.67 6.38
CA ALA A 115 13.86 6.72 7.12
C ALA A 115 12.79 5.77 6.55
N LEU A 116 12.69 5.67 5.22
CA LEU A 116 11.78 4.72 4.55
C LEU A 116 12.14 3.27 4.85
N ILE A 117 13.42 2.92 4.78
CA ILE A 117 13.89 1.56 5.07
C ILE A 117 13.69 1.22 6.55
N ASP A 118 14.13 2.10 7.45
CA ASP A 118 13.96 1.93 8.90
C ASP A 118 12.47 1.82 9.27
N GLY A 119 11.61 2.64 8.66
CA GLY A 119 10.16 2.63 8.87
C GLY A 119 9.51 1.33 8.41
N SER A 120 9.94 0.77 7.26
CA SER A 120 9.46 -0.52 6.77
C SER A 120 9.82 -1.65 7.76
N GLU A 121 11.07 -1.72 8.21
CA GLU A 121 11.51 -2.74 9.17
C GLU A 121 10.80 -2.62 10.52
N ALA A 122 10.66 -1.38 11.03
CA ALA A 122 9.97 -1.12 12.29
C ALA A 122 8.49 -1.53 12.21
N PHE A 123 7.80 -1.21 11.11
CA PHE A 123 6.40 -1.59 10.93
C PHE A 123 6.24 -3.11 10.78
N MET A 124 7.09 -3.77 9.99
CA MET A 124 7.07 -5.23 9.88
C MET A 124 7.32 -5.89 11.25
N GLN A 125 8.20 -5.33 12.09
CA GLN A 125 8.40 -5.84 13.44
C GLN A 125 7.14 -5.66 14.30
N THR A 126 6.50 -4.49 14.26
CA THR A 126 5.23 -4.23 14.95
C THR A 126 4.16 -5.25 14.57
N MET A 127 4.04 -5.57 13.29
CA MET A 127 3.07 -6.57 12.81
C MET A 127 3.41 -7.98 13.31
N ARG A 128 4.69 -8.36 13.33
CA ARG A 128 5.14 -9.64 13.93
C ARG A 128 4.80 -9.73 15.42
N ASP A 129 4.98 -8.65 16.16
CA ASP A 129 4.65 -8.57 17.60
C ASP A 129 3.14 -8.69 17.85
N LEU A 130 2.31 -8.29 16.86
CA LEU A 130 0.87 -8.46 16.87
C LEU A 130 0.40 -9.82 16.31
N GLY A 131 1.31 -10.68 15.91
CA GLY A 131 1.02 -12.05 15.44
C GLY A 131 0.83 -12.20 13.93
N VAL A 132 1.15 -11.16 13.14
CA VAL A 132 1.16 -11.23 11.67
C VAL A 132 2.60 -11.32 11.19
N ASN A 133 3.00 -12.49 10.69
CA ASN A 133 4.38 -12.72 10.28
C ASN A 133 4.69 -12.09 8.92
N LEU A 134 5.22 -10.87 8.95
CA LEU A 134 5.76 -10.20 7.77
C LEU A 134 7.25 -10.53 7.61
N ILE A 135 7.63 -11.00 6.43
CA ILE A 135 8.97 -11.46 6.12
C ILE A 135 9.60 -10.50 5.12
N PRO A 136 10.73 -9.84 5.45
CA PRO A 136 11.39 -8.95 4.50
C PRO A 136 11.98 -9.75 3.33
N GLY A 137 11.58 -9.39 2.11
CA GLY A 137 12.05 -9.95 0.85
C GLY A 137 13.10 -9.08 0.14
N GLY A 138 13.57 -8.02 0.81
CA GLY A 138 14.46 -7.03 0.21
C GLY A 138 13.71 -5.96 -0.58
N GLY A 139 14.39 -5.33 -1.50
CA GLY A 139 13.78 -4.28 -2.32
C GLY A 139 14.78 -3.62 -3.26
N GLU A 140 14.32 -2.58 -3.95
CA GLU A 140 15.11 -1.79 -4.87
C GLU A 140 14.96 -0.29 -4.58
N THR A 141 16.03 0.46 -4.78
CA THR A 141 16.01 1.92 -4.73
C THR A 141 16.55 2.48 -6.05
N ALA A 142 15.82 3.41 -6.65
CA ALA A 142 16.23 4.03 -7.91
C ALA A 142 16.18 5.56 -7.83
N ASP A 143 17.21 6.20 -8.41
CA ASP A 143 17.24 7.64 -8.62
C ASP A 143 16.60 7.98 -9.97
N VAL A 144 15.39 8.51 -9.93
CA VAL A 144 14.52 8.75 -11.10
C VAL A 144 14.03 10.20 -11.16
N GLY A 145 14.94 11.14 -10.97
CA GLY A 145 14.64 12.58 -10.89
C GLY A 145 13.93 13.16 -12.11
N ASP A 146 14.02 12.51 -13.27
CA ASP A 146 13.29 12.91 -14.48
C ASP A 146 11.81 12.47 -14.47
N LEU A 147 11.47 11.49 -13.62
CA LEU A 147 10.11 10.94 -13.53
C LEU A 147 9.35 11.48 -12.33
N THR A 148 10.01 11.74 -11.21
CA THR A 148 9.37 12.26 -10.01
C THR A 148 10.13 13.43 -9.41
N GLY A 149 9.39 14.41 -8.89
CA GLY A 149 9.96 15.52 -8.13
C GLY A 149 10.24 15.19 -6.67
N THR A 150 9.67 14.09 -6.15
CA THR A 150 9.77 13.70 -4.74
C THR A 150 10.21 12.24 -4.61
N VAL A 151 9.36 11.40 -4.03
CA VAL A 151 9.59 9.96 -3.86
C VAL A 151 8.28 9.20 -4.07
N THR A 152 8.35 8.03 -4.70
CA THR A 152 7.28 7.03 -4.69
C THR A 152 7.74 5.81 -3.93
N VAL A 153 6.85 5.23 -3.13
CA VAL A 153 7.14 4.07 -2.30
C VAL A 153 6.03 3.05 -2.55
N ASP A 154 6.42 1.95 -3.17
CA ASP A 154 5.54 0.86 -3.52
C ASP A 154 6.04 -0.42 -2.84
N SER A 155 5.12 -1.33 -2.52
CA SER A 155 5.43 -2.63 -1.96
C SER A 155 4.77 -3.72 -2.79
N ASN A 156 5.43 -4.87 -2.83
CA ASN A 156 4.89 -6.10 -3.35
C ASN A 156 4.75 -7.09 -2.20
N ALA A 157 3.62 -7.77 -2.14
CA ALA A 157 3.35 -8.80 -1.16
C ALA A 157 3.13 -10.15 -1.86
N VAL A 158 3.77 -11.20 -1.34
CA VAL A 158 3.64 -12.56 -1.86
C VAL A 158 3.21 -13.48 -0.73
N VAL A 159 2.13 -14.23 -0.97
CA VAL A 159 1.58 -15.19 -0.01
C VAL A 159 1.39 -16.54 -0.67
N ARG A 160 1.73 -17.60 0.06
CA ARG A 160 1.35 -18.97 -0.22
C ARG A 160 0.40 -19.44 0.86
N MET A 161 -0.81 -19.86 0.49
CA MET A 161 -1.85 -20.24 1.44
C MET A 161 -2.62 -21.48 0.99
N PRO A 162 -3.30 -22.21 1.92
CA PRO A 162 -4.21 -23.29 1.53
C PRO A 162 -5.37 -22.78 0.68
N ARG A 163 -5.73 -23.47 -0.41
CA ARG A 163 -6.90 -23.12 -1.23
C ARG A 163 -8.20 -23.09 -0.44
N ALA A 164 -8.33 -23.96 0.56
CA ALA A 164 -9.50 -24.03 1.43
C ALA A 164 -9.70 -22.79 2.32
N ALA A 165 -8.66 -21.98 2.49
CA ALA A 165 -8.71 -20.75 3.28
C ALA A 165 -9.04 -19.49 2.45
N VAL A 166 -9.15 -19.62 1.12
CA VAL A 166 -9.43 -18.47 0.25
C VAL A 166 -10.84 -17.94 0.47
N VAL A 167 -10.94 -16.66 0.76
CA VAL A 167 -12.21 -15.92 0.88
C VAL A 167 -12.61 -15.40 -0.51
N THR A 168 -13.87 -15.60 -0.87
CA THR A 168 -14.45 -15.11 -2.13
C THR A 168 -15.72 -14.31 -1.88
N ASN A 169 -16.08 -13.44 -2.82
CA ASN A 169 -17.29 -12.64 -2.75
C ASN A 169 -18.54 -13.51 -3.02
N GLN A 170 -19.08 -14.13 -1.97
CA GLN A 170 -20.33 -14.90 -2.01
C GLN A 170 -21.45 -14.09 -1.37
N ILE A 171 -21.83 -13.00 -2.03
CA ILE A 171 -22.84 -12.08 -1.51
C ILE A 171 -24.24 -12.63 -1.83
N THR A 172 -25.03 -12.85 -0.78
CA THR A 172 -26.40 -13.34 -0.88
C THR A 172 -27.38 -12.41 -0.12
N PRO A 173 -28.67 -12.39 -0.49
CA PRO A 173 -29.65 -11.63 0.25
C PRO A 173 -29.73 -12.06 1.74
N GLY A 174 -29.84 -11.08 2.63
CA GLY A 174 -29.92 -11.30 4.08
C GLY A 174 -28.60 -11.13 4.83
N LEU A 175 -27.48 -10.88 4.14
CA LEU A 175 -26.21 -10.53 4.78
C LEU A 175 -26.26 -9.10 5.34
N SER A 176 -25.59 -8.87 6.46
CA SER A 176 -25.40 -7.54 7.04
C SER A 176 -24.23 -6.83 6.35
N ILE A 177 -24.39 -5.54 6.11
CA ILE A 177 -23.30 -4.67 5.64
C ILE A 177 -22.61 -4.08 6.87
N ILE A 178 -21.31 -4.32 7.00
CA ILE A 178 -20.48 -3.78 8.09
C ILE A 178 -19.47 -2.81 7.47
N GLY A 179 -19.45 -1.57 7.98
CA GLY A 179 -18.47 -0.56 7.62
C GLY A 179 -17.47 -0.35 8.76
N LEU A 180 -16.20 -0.28 8.43
CA LEU A 180 -15.17 0.16 9.36
C LEU A 180 -15.06 1.68 9.28
N SER A 181 -15.04 2.35 10.43
CA SER A 181 -14.86 3.79 10.50
C SER A 181 -13.42 4.16 10.11
N ALA A 182 -13.26 5.26 9.36
CA ALA A 182 -11.94 5.87 9.12
C ALA A 182 -11.44 6.67 10.33
N SER A 183 -12.23 6.75 11.41
CA SER A 183 -11.85 7.39 12.67
C SER A 183 -11.58 6.32 13.73
N GLY A 184 -10.71 6.63 14.68
CA GLY A 184 -10.37 5.72 15.77
C GLY A 184 -8.87 5.65 16.02
N GLN A 185 -8.43 4.53 16.56
CA GLN A 185 -7.03 4.29 16.90
C GLN A 185 -6.74 2.79 16.78
N CYS A 186 -5.77 2.43 15.98
CA CYS A 186 -5.25 1.07 15.93
C CYS A 186 -4.42 0.75 17.17
N GLN A 187 -4.24 -0.54 17.45
CA GLN A 187 -3.52 -0.99 18.65
C GLN A 187 -2.06 -0.50 18.71
N TYR A 188 -1.43 -0.29 17.57
CA TYR A 188 -0.05 0.18 17.48
C TYR A 188 0.09 1.70 17.35
N GLU A 189 -1.01 2.45 17.25
CA GLU A 189 -0.98 3.91 17.18
C GLU A 189 -0.96 4.55 18.56
N THR A 190 -0.25 5.66 18.69
CA THR A 190 -0.12 6.41 19.95
C THR A 190 -1.18 7.50 20.11
N GLN A 191 -1.88 7.86 19.04
CA GLN A 191 -2.87 8.93 19.01
C GLN A 191 -4.14 8.50 18.27
N ILE A 192 -5.28 8.98 18.73
CA ILE A 192 -6.55 8.81 18.04
C ILE A 192 -6.55 9.62 16.74
N ASN A 193 -7.10 9.05 15.67
CA ASN A 193 -7.20 9.67 14.34
C ASN A 193 -5.85 10.13 13.79
N SER A 194 -4.77 9.39 14.04
CA SER A 194 -3.43 9.70 13.56
C SER A 194 -3.23 9.41 12.08
N GLY A 195 -4.10 8.58 11.48
CA GLY A 195 -4.03 8.19 10.08
C GLY A 195 -4.86 9.08 9.15
N ILE A 196 -4.51 9.06 7.87
CA ILE A 196 -5.28 9.69 6.79
C ILE A 196 -5.50 8.68 5.65
N GLY A 197 -6.70 8.65 5.08
CA GLY A 197 -7.03 7.78 3.95
C GLY A 197 -6.23 8.13 2.69
N SER A 198 -5.84 7.12 1.91
CA SER A 198 -5.11 7.30 0.65
C SER A 198 -6.04 7.60 -0.52
N ASN A 199 -7.20 6.95 -0.59
CA ASN A 199 -8.15 7.12 -1.69
C ASN A 199 -8.72 8.54 -1.74
N GLY A 200 -8.68 9.14 -2.92
CA GLY A 200 -9.16 10.50 -3.16
C GLY A 200 -8.18 11.62 -2.74
N LEU A 201 -7.09 11.31 -2.07
CA LEU A 201 -6.15 12.28 -1.52
C LEU A 201 -5.50 13.16 -2.60
N THR A 202 -5.20 12.61 -3.78
CA THR A 202 -4.63 13.39 -4.89
C THR A 202 -5.52 14.57 -5.28
N SER A 203 -6.84 14.39 -5.29
CA SER A 203 -7.77 15.49 -5.55
C SER A 203 -7.95 16.38 -4.32
N ALA A 204 -8.18 15.77 -3.15
CA ALA A 204 -8.50 16.48 -1.92
C ALA A 204 -7.39 17.45 -1.48
N ARG A 205 -6.11 17.08 -1.60
CA ARG A 205 -5.00 17.94 -1.20
C ARG A 205 -4.99 19.29 -1.94
N HIS A 206 -5.44 19.35 -3.18
CA HIS A 206 -5.50 20.58 -3.95
C HIS A 206 -6.59 21.55 -3.44
N ASP A 207 -7.56 21.04 -2.71
CA ASP A 207 -8.62 21.86 -2.10
C ASP A 207 -8.32 22.22 -0.65
N LEU A 208 -7.49 21.41 0.03
CA LEU A 208 -7.21 21.54 1.46
C LEU A 208 -5.91 22.29 1.75
N LEU A 209 -4.86 22.09 0.95
CA LEU A 209 -3.58 22.76 1.17
C LEU A 209 -3.62 24.19 0.64
N SER A 210 -2.94 25.11 1.33
CA SER A 210 -2.82 26.48 0.88
C SER A 210 -1.98 26.59 -0.39
N GLN A 211 -2.22 27.66 -1.17
CA GLN A 211 -1.46 27.96 -2.38
C GLN A 211 0.03 28.12 -2.13
N TYR A 212 0.43 28.48 -0.91
CA TYR A 212 1.82 28.54 -0.49
C TYR A 212 2.62 27.30 -0.89
N TYR A 213 2.08 26.10 -0.64
CA TYR A 213 2.78 24.85 -0.95
C TYR A 213 2.97 24.60 -2.47
N ALA A 214 2.04 25.07 -3.28
CA ALA A 214 2.14 24.96 -4.74
C ALA A 214 3.16 25.96 -5.33
N GLU A 215 3.46 27.04 -4.62
CA GLU A 215 4.39 28.08 -5.05
C GLU A 215 5.83 27.83 -4.57
N HIS A 216 6.01 27.10 -3.46
CA HIS A 216 7.31 26.93 -2.81
C HIS A 216 7.93 25.54 -3.00
N TYR A 217 7.11 24.52 -3.32
CA TYR A 217 7.53 23.13 -3.48
C TYR A 217 6.89 22.51 -4.76
#